data_082064e608111c91bb27f4331789f50d
#
_entry.id   082064e608111c91bb27f4331789f50d
#
_cell.length_a   1.000
_cell.length_b   1.000
_cell.length_c   1.000
_cell.angle_alpha   90.00
_cell.angle_beta   90.00
_cell.angle_gamma   90.00
#
_symmetry.space_group_name_H-M   'P 1'
#
loop_
_entity.id
_entity.type
_entity.pdbx_description
1 polymer ?
#
loop_
_entity_poly.entity_id
_entity_poly.type
_entity_poly.pdbx_seq_one_letter_code
_entity_poly.pdbx_strand_id
1 'polypeptide(L)'
;MTTMPSGTIKGMMTSWQTVASTDPATFDMSASQTGTSVAVGDFVFILISSGSGLSTTKTPGPPTGFTEIVAWQAMGTSTTTCWAIYAKRRETGDTDYDVPQTNLGYANNSYATAVWIDGSNAQDVANWTVGTIGTRAGSGGTVDNIAPSITTTDGNTMVVGFSMERTTATETDESQYTVSGTGWTKNFGLLGNSSGAGSTGAWGAYNGVVTAGASGDVTFTAPNGTSANGAALQIAIPATTDPPPSTVSGSLWNGTSVDSGYWYVCDGAGGVDSLSWAGMMHPGYASIDAMLAETFFYCGHRGGSRNWPEMSLQGYTQAALRGYGALEVSLARTSDGVWFGLHDSSLDRTSLGTSGTTLLASSMTWTEVQTYDMLPATGAPVDSTHRPYMELSELLDAYMKTHVIFVDPKSAQAYRDELIAILKTYRDWDTKIVAKSVPGNSNNAWLVSARASGFVTNAMFYEADDTTTYQDQGDILGMAYYASSGAWSTITGFGKPVMCHVCPDTTSVSTGQALGATGAIVSGPVQVPLITL
;
A
#
# COMPACT_ATOMS: atom_id res chain seq x y z
N MET A 1 12.66 -7.73 10.01
CA MET A 1 13.15 -6.84 8.91
C MET A 1 12.79 -7.51 7.62
N THR A 2 11.83 -6.97 6.90
CA THR A 2 11.60 -7.35 5.51
C THR A 2 12.90 -7.06 4.77
N THR A 3 13.59 -8.11 4.36
CA THR A 3 14.74 -7.95 3.49
C THR A 3 14.24 -7.36 2.19
N MET A 4 14.72 -6.17 1.86
CA MET A 4 14.60 -5.69 0.48
C MET A 4 15.09 -6.81 -0.44
N PRO A 5 14.43 -7.01 -1.59
CA PRO A 5 15.00 -7.85 -2.63
C PRO A 5 16.43 -7.38 -2.90
N SER A 6 17.27 -8.29 -3.30
CA SER A 6 18.72 -8.05 -3.48
C SER A 6 19.06 -6.97 -4.52
N GLY A 7 18.07 -6.32 -5.13
CA GLY A 7 18.25 -5.39 -6.26
C GLY A 7 18.76 -6.06 -7.53
N THR A 8 18.77 -7.37 -7.52
CA THR A 8 19.21 -8.17 -8.67
C THR A 8 18.26 -7.91 -9.82
N ILE A 9 18.83 -7.55 -10.95
CA ILE A 9 18.07 -7.45 -12.19
C ILE A 9 17.60 -8.85 -12.57
N LYS A 10 16.29 -9.00 -12.66
CA LYS A 10 15.64 -10.28 -12.96
C LYS A 10 15.68 -10.61 -14.43
N GLY A 11 15.68 -9.61 -15.28
CA GLY A 11 15.71 -9.79 -16.70
C GLY A 11 15.85 -8.49 -17.48
N MET A 12 16.02 -8.60 -18.77
CA MET A 12 16.13 -7.49 -19.69
C MET A 12 15.73 -7.83 -21.11
N MET A 13 15.36 -6.79 -21.86
CA MET A 13 15.07 -6.85 -23.27
C MET A 13 15.56 -5.57 -23.96
N THR A 14 16.12 -5.71 -25.13
CA THR A 14 16.50 -4.59 -25.97
C THR A 14 15.62 -4.55 -27.20
N SER A 15 15.03 -3.42 -27.47
CA SER A 15 14.41 -3.12 -28.73
C SER A 15 15.28 -2.14 -29.50
N TRP A 16 15.60 -2.49 -30.73
CA TRP A 16 16.45 -1.69 -31.60
C TRP A 16 15.70 -1.28 -32.86
N GLN A 17 15.76 0.00 -33.19
CA GLN A 17 15.25 0.48 -34.47
C GLN A 17 16.32 1.27 -35.21
N THR A 18 16.63 0.79 -36.40
CA THR A 18 17.35 1.57 -37.42
C THR A 18 16.33 2.21 -38.33
N VAL A 19 16.47 3.53 -38.53
CA VAL A 19 15.79 4.30 -39.57
C VAL A 19 14.34 4.68 -39.23
N ALA A 20 13.97 5.88 -39.66
CA ALA A 20 12.67 6.53 -39.66
C ALA A 20 11.43 5.60 -39.66
N SER A 21 11.27 4.81 -38.60
CA SER A 21 10.05 4.06 -38.33
C SER A 21 9.11 4.96 -37.56
N THR A 22 7.85 5.00 -37.98
CA THR A 22 6.75 5.61 -37.22
C THR A 22 6.21 4.66 -36.15
N ASP A 23 6.69 3.41 -36.15
CA ASP A 23 6.24 2.39 -35.22
C ASP A 23 6.93 2.54 -33.88
N PRO A 24 6.21 2.40 -32.76
CA PRO A 24 6.80 2.40 -31.43
C PRO A 24 7.73 1.21 -31.25
N ALA A 25 8.76 1.36 -30.41
CA ALA A 25 9.51 0.20 -29.93
C ALA A 25 8.65 -0.51 -28.87
N THR A 26 8.18 -1.69 -29.18
CA THR A 26 7.34 -2.49 -28.29
C THR A 26 8.19 -3.46 -27.48
N PHE A 27 7.98 -3.46 -26.17
CA PHE A 27 8.56 -4.43 -25.26
C PHE A 27 7.50 -5.45 -24.84
N ASP A 28 7.66 -6.68 -25.27
CA ASP A 28 6.80 -7.81 -24.87
C ASP A 28 7.14 -8.25 -23.44
N MET A 29 6.27 -7.96 -22.50
CA MET A 29 6.47 -8.27 -21.08
C MET A 29 6.41 -9.75 -20.74
N SER A 30 5.93 -10.58 -21.66
CA SER A 30 5.93 -12.04 -21.51
C SER A 30 7.26 -12.69 -21.90
N ALA A 31 8.12 -11.95 -22.60
CA ALA A 31 9.42 -12.41 -23.08
C ALA A 31 10.58 -11.77 -22.30
N SER A 32 11.72 -12.42 -22.35
CA SER A 32 12.99 -11.89 -21.85
C SER A 32 14.11 -12.35 -22.76
N GLN A 33 15.04 -11.48 -23.13
CA GLN A 33 16.26 -11.88 -23.84
C GLN A 33 17.24 -12.54 -22.89
N THR A 34 17.26 -12.09 -21.64
CA THR A 34 18.04 -12.70 -20.56
C THR A 34 17.26 -12.63 -19.26
N GLY A 35 17.37 -13.66 -18.43
CA GLY A 35 16.69 -13.73 -17.14
C GLY A 35 15.25 -14.24 -17.24
N THR A 36 14.40 -13.82 -16.34
CA THR A 36 12.98 -14.21 -16.24
C THR A 36 12.08 -13.14 -16.84
N SER A 37 10.89 -13.51 -17.28
CA SER A 37 9.86 -12.54 -17.67
C SER A 37 9.48 -11.61 -16.52
N VAL A 38 8.98 -10.42 -16.86
CA VAL A 38 8.52 -9.43 -15.86
C VAL A 38 7.31 -9.99 -15.11
N ALA A 39 7.34 -9.95 -13.80
CA ALA A 39 6.20 -10.32 -12.96
C ALA A 39 5.41 -9.07 -12.53
N VAL A 40 4.13 -9.24 -12.17
CA VAL A 40 3.36 -8.17 -11.51
C VAL A 40 4.07 -7.77 -10.22
N GLY A 41 4.21 -6.48 -9.98
CA GLY A 41 4.95 -5.92 -8.85
C GLY A 41 6.42 -5.59 -9.13
N ASP A 42 7.02 -6.13 -10.19
CA ASP A 42 8.37 -5.77 -10.61
C ASP A 42 8.43 -4.31 -11.09
N PHE A 43 9.54 -3.63 -10.86
CA PHE A 43 9.80 -2.35 -11.50
C PHE A 43 10.48 -2.55 -12.84
N VAL A 44 9.90 -1.94 -13.86
CA VAL A 44 10.45 -1.89 -15.21
C VAL A 44 11.06 -0.53 -15.44
N PHE A 45 12.35 -0.51 -15.80
CA PHE A 45 13.05 0.67 -16.26
C PHE A 45 13.19 0.61 -17.77
N ILE A 46 12.87 1.71 -18.43
CA ILE A 46 13.13 1.88 -19.86
C ILE A 46 14.18 2.94 -20.02
N LEU A 47 15.34 2.54 -20.50
CA LEU A 47 16.47 3.39 -20.82
C LEU A 47 16.46 3.67 -22.32
N ILE A 48 16.38 4.92 -22.70
CA ILE A 48 16.37 5.35 -24.11
C ILE A 48 17.60 6.18 -24.37
N SER A 49 18.29 5.91 -25.46
CA SER A 49 19.36 6.75 -25.97
C SER A 49 19.26 6.94 -27.47
N SER A 50 19.84 8.02 -27.93
CA SER A 50 19.92 8.30 -29.36
C SER A 50 21.36 8.46 -29.81
N GLY A 51 21.67 7.98 -31.00
CA GLY A 51 22.92 8.23 -31.72
C GLY A 51 22.96 9.62 -32.38
N SER A 52 24.00 9.85 -33.21
CA SER A 52 24.26 11.16 -33.86
C SER A 52 23.07 11.67 -34.69
N GLY A 53 22.70 12.92 -34.51
CA GLY A 53 21.73 13.64 -35.34
C GLY A 53 20.45 14.08 -34.63
N LEU A 54 20.31 13.88 -33.35
CA LEU A 54 19.14 14.34 -32.61
C LEU A 54 19.35 15.70 -31.99
N SER A 55 18.43 16.58 -32.29
CA SER A 55 18.31 17.88 -31.63
C SER A 55 17.76 17.69 -30.23
N THR A 56 18.28 18.43 -29.25
CA THR A 56 17.71 18.51 -27.89
C THR A 56 16.27 19.04 -27.88
N THR A 57 15.76 19.46 -29.03
CA THR A 57 14.38 19.96 -29.18
C THR A 57 13.33 18.86 -29.44
N LYS A 58 13.76 17.61 -29.58
CA LYS A 58 12.85 16.48 -29.79
C LYS A 58 12.94 15.51 -28.60
N THR A 59 11.94 15.53 -27.79
CA THR A 59 11.86 14.70 -26.57
C THR A 59 10.91 13.54 -26.80
N PRO A 60 11.34 12.27 -26.65
CA PRO A 60 10.41 11.18 -26.49
C PRO A 60 9.60 11.44 -25.22
N GLY A 61 8.28 11.32 -25.28
CA GLY A 61 7.49 11.28 -24.07
C GLY A 61 7.66 9.96 -23.33
N PRO A 62 7.34 9.90 -22.04
CA PRO A 62 7.29 8.63 -21.33
C PRO A 62 6.30 7.68 -21.99
N PRO A 63 6.56 6.37 -22.01
CA PRO A 63 5.57 5.39 -22.34
C PRO A 63 4.35 5.53 -21.42
N THR A 64 3.19 5.09 -21.88
CA THR A 64 1.95 5.23 -21.11
C THR A 64 2.08 4.60 -19.73
N GLY A 65 1.80 5.38 -18.69
CA GLY A 65 1.86 4.96 -17.28
C GLY A 65 3.26 4.97 -16.67
N PHE A 66 4.31 5.31 -17.43
CA PHE A 66 5.66 5.46 -16.88
C PHE A 66 5.90 6.84 -16.31
N THR A 67 6.66 6.88 -15.23
CA THR A 67 7.19 8.11 -14.62
C THR A 67 8.55 8.42 -15.20
N GLU A 68 8.81 9.70 -15.53
CA GLU A 68 10.10 10.18 -15.96
C GLU A 68 11.05 10.25 -14.77
N ILE A 69 12.13 9.45 -14.80
CA ILE A 69 13.19 9.44 -13.79
C ILE A 69 14.32 10.40 -14.20
N VAL A 70 14.69 10.35 -15.46
CA VAL A 70 15.66 11.25 -16.07
C VAL A 70 15.02 11.83 -17.31
N ALA A 71 14.84 13.15 -17.30
CA ALA A 71 14.33 13.88 -18.46
C ALA A 71 15.28 13.73 -19.66
N TRP A 72 14.68 13.77 -20.85
CA TRP A 72 15.47 13.73 -22.08
C TRP A 72 16.49 14.85 -22.13
N GLN A 73 17.76 14.51 -22.11
CA GLN A 73 18.86 15.46 -22.03
C GLN A 73 20.12 14.98 -22.75
N ALA A 74 21.04 15.87 -22.93
CA ALA A 74 22.34 15.57 -23.53
C ALA A 74 23.12 14.54 -22.70
N MET A 75 23.77 13.62 -23.37
CA MET A 75 24.65 12.63 -22.75
C MET A 75 26.09 13.21 -22.70
N GLY A 76 26.55 13.48 -21.48
CA GLY A 76 27.86 14.11 -21.28
C GLY A 76 27.92 15.52 -21.89
N THR A 77 28.96 15.80 -22.65
CA THR A 77 29.17 17.10 -23.34
C THR A 77 28.60 17.12 -24.77
N SER A 78 27.95 16.04 -25.20
CA SER A 78 27.41 15.94 -26.55
C SER A 78 26.16 16.78 -26.73
N THR A 79 26.09 17.50 -27.84
CA THR A 79 24.86 18.18 -28.26
C THR A 79 23.97 17.31 -29.18
N THR A 80 24.43 16.10 -29.54
CA THR A 80 23.76 15.24 -30.53
C THR A 80 23.37 13.88 -29.99
N THR A 81 23.92 13.47 -28.85
CA THR A 81 23.56 12.22 -28.18
C THR A 81 22.78 12.56 -26.91
N CYS A 82 21.57 12.04 -26.81
CA CYS A 82 20.66 12.28 -25.70
C CYS A 82 20.21 10.96 -25.08
N TRP A 83 19.72 11.05 -23.87
CA TRP A 83 19.20 9.90 -23.15
C TRP A 83 18.07 10.27 -22.19
N ALA A 84 17.29 9.28 -21.78
CA ALA A 84 16.26 9.39 -20.76
C ALA A 84 16.09 8.05 -20.03
N ILE A 85 15.55 8.09 -18.84
CA ILE A 85 15.13 6.91 -18.07
C ILE A 85 13.70 7.11 -17.61
N TYR A 86 12.87 6.11 -17.85
CA TYR A 86 11.50 6.02 -17.37
C TYR A 86 11.34 4.78 -16.51
N ALA A 87 10.46 4.83 -15.53
CA ALA A 87 10.17 3.66 -14.67
C ALA A 87 8.69 3.52 -14.39
N LYS A 88 8.26 2.28 -14.23
CA LYS A 88 6.90 1.91 -13.83
C LYS A 88 6.93 0.63 -13.00
N ARG A 89 6.05 0.51 -12.01
CA ARG A 89 5.70 -0.79 -11.42
C ARG A 89 4.74 -1.52 -12.35
N ARG A 90 5.01 -2.79 -12.67
CA ARG A 90 4.08 -3.59 -13.46
C ARG A 90 2.82 -3.90 -12.64
N GLU A 91 1.66 -3.58 -13.20
CA GLU A 91 0.35 -3.82 -12.62
C GLU A 91 -0.36 -4.99 -13.30
N THR A 92 -1.39 -5.53 -12.63
CA THR A 92 -2.27 -6.54 -13.24
C THR A 92 -3.00 -5.93 -14.43
N GLY A 93 -2.90 -6.56 -15.58
CA GLY A 93 -3.49 -6.07 -16.83
C GLY A 93 -2.54 -5.26 -17.72
N ASP A 94 -1.34 -4.95 -17.25
CA ASP A 94 -0.29 -4.41 -18.13
C ASP A 94 0.10 -5.45 -19.18
N THR A 95 0.02 -5.02 -20.43
CA THR A 95 0.49 -5.77 -21.60
C THR A 95 1.87 -5.27 -22.01
N ASP A 96 2.17 -5.29 -23.29
CA ASP A 96 3.41 -4.78 -23.83
C ASP A 96 3.52 -3.27 -23.67
N TYR A 97 4.75 -2.79 -23.52
CA TYR A 97 5.02 -1.36 -23.40
C TYR A 97 5.56 -0.78 -24.72
N ASP A 98 4.86 0.22 -25.21
CA ASP A 98 5.25 0.95 -26.41
C ASP A 98 6.03 2.22 -26.05
N VAL A 99 7.26 2.33 -26.53
CA VAL A 99 8.06 3.54 -26.47
C VAL A 99 7.74 4.40 -27.69
N PRO A 100 7.09 5.57 -27.53
CA PRO A 100 6.72 6.41 -28.66
C PRO A 100 7.95 6.90 -29.44
N GLN A 101 8.08 6.48 -30.69
CA GLN A 101 9.18 6.89 -31.58
C GLN A 101 8.90 8.19 -32.35
N THR A 102 7.66 8.64 -32.37
CA THR A 102 7.19 9.76 -33.20
C THR A 102 7.90 11.08 -32.94
N ASN A 103 8.48 11.27 -31.80
CA ASN A 103 9.23 12.48 -31.45
C ASN A 103 10.74 12.34 -31.61
N LEU A 104 11.27 11.16 -31.86
CA LEU A 104 12.70 10.95 -32.04
C LEU A 104 13.23 11.38 -33.42
N GLY A 105 12.35 11.63 -34.37
CA GLY A 105 12.46 12.38 -35.63
C GLY A 105 13.81 12.37 -36.30
N TYR A 106 14.50 11.27 -36.42
CA TYR A 106 15.48 10.91 -37.46
C TYR A 106 16.22 9.62 -37.10
N ALA A 107 16.23 8.89 -37.91
CA ALA A 107 16.84 7.96 -38.81
C ALA A 107 18.18 7.32 -38.43
N ASN A 108 18.87 7.58 -37.42
CA ASN A 108 20.11 6.86 -37.15
C ASN A 108 20.27 6.56 -35.66
N ASN A 109 19.87 5.31 -35.29
CA ASN A 109 20.34 4.66 -34.10
C ASN A 109 19.77 5.19 -32.76
N SER A 110 18.46 5.06 -32.58
CA SER A 110 17.84 5.13 -31.25
C SER A 110 17.75 3.72 -30.66
N TYR A 111 18.09 3.62 -29.38
CA TYR A 111 18.06 2.38 -28.61
C TYR A 111 17.13 2.55 -27.44
N ALA A 112 16.34 1.53 -27.19
CA ALA A 112 15.59 1.41 -25.96
C ALA A 112 15.90 0.06 -25.33
N THR A 113 16.14 0.07 -24.05
CA THR A 113 16.41 -1.13 -23.25
C THR A 113 15.44 -1.16 -22.09
N ALA A 114 14.68 -2.22 -21.95
CA ALA A 114 13.87 -2.47 -20.75
C ALA A 114 14.66 -3.39 -19.81
N VAL A 115 14.67 -3.01 -18.55
CA VAL A 115 15.32 -3.75 -17.46
C VAL A 115 14.34 -3.81 -16.32
N TRP A 116 14.24 -4.95 -15.66
CA TRP A 116 13.35 -5.07 -14.51
C TRP A 116 14.00 -5.70 -13.30
N ILE A 117 13.60 -5.19 -12.16
CA ILE A 117 14.05 -5.62 -10.84
C ILE A 117 12.85 -6.06 -10.02
N ASP A 118 13.10 -6.87 -9.00
CA ASP A 118 12.08 -7.22 -8.03
C ASP A 118 11.63 -5.97 -7.27
N GLY A 119 10.37 -5.61 -7.43
CA GLY A 119 9.75 -4.46 -6.75
C GLY A 119 9.05 -4.83 -5.45
N SER A 120 9.09 -6.09 -5.02
CA SER A 120 8.49 -6.49 -3.76
C SER A 120 9.13 -5.71 -2.60
N ASN A 121 8.30 -5.22 -1.69
CA ASN A 121 8.72 -4.42 -0.53
C ASN A 121 9.45 -3.10 -0.84
N ALA A 122 9.37 -2.59 -2.05
CA ALA A 122 9.93 -1.29 -2.43
C ALA A 122 8.84 -0.23 -2.56
N GLN A 123 9.15 1.01 -2.19
CA GLN A 123 8.24 2.15 -2.39
C GLN A 123 8.03 2.46 -3.87
N ASP A 124 6.91 3.11 -4.19
CA ASP A 124 6.62 3.54 -5.55
C ASP A 124 7.59 4.62 -6.05
N VAL A 125 7.66 4.75 -7.37
CA VAL A 125 8.60 5.62 -8.09
C VAL A 125 8.62 7.06 -7.56
N ALA A 126 7.48 7.58 -7.10
CA ALA A 126 7.38 8.94 -6.55
C ALA A 126 8.22 9.16 -5.27
N ASN A 127 8.62 8.11 -4.59
CA ASN A 127 9.38 8.15 -3.35
C ASN A 127 10.88 7.86 -3.55
N TRP A 128 11.32 7.68 -4.79
CA TRP A 128 12.71 7.38 -5.07
C TRP A 128 13.58 8.63 -5.01
N THR A 129 14.82 8.46 -4.60
CA THR A 129 15.82 9.51 -4.71
C THR A 129 16.69 9.24 -5.94
N VAL A 130 16.67 10.17 -6.88
CA VAL A 130 17.49 10.12 -8.08
C VAL A 130 18.78 10.92 -7.83
N GLY A 131 19.91 10.26 -8.00
CA GLY A 131 21.22 10.87 -7.78
C GLY A 131 21.60 11.85 -8.89
N THR A 132 22.67 12.57 -8.64
CA THR A 132 23.27 13.46 -9.64
C THR A 132 23.83 12.64 -10.80
N ILE A 133 23.63 13.14 -12.02
CA ILE A 133 24.22 12.53 -13.21
C ILE A 133 25.73 12.78 -13.17
N GLY A 134 26.47 11.67 -13.18
CA GLY A 134 27.90 11.69 -13.12
C GLY A 134 28.54 12.06 -14.44
N THR A 135 29.73 12.58 -14.33
CA THR A 135 30.56 12.97 -15.45
C THR A 135 31.52 11.85 -15.84
N ARG A 136 31.88 11.86 -17.11
CA ARG A 136 32.88 10.96 -17.67
C ARG A 136 34.28 11.38 -17.29
N ALA A 137 35.12 10.40 -16.97
CA ALA A 137 36.57 10.59 -16.82
C ALA A 137 37.33 9.72 -17.83
N GLY A 138 38.42 10.26 -18.39
CA GLY A 138 39.32 9.56 -19.31
C GLY A 138 39.24 10.03 -20.76
N SER A 139 40.33 9.88 -21.47
CA SER A 139 40.50 10.17 -22.90
C SER A 139 41.39 9.12 -23.55
N GLY A 140 40.82 8.32 -24.47
CA GLY A 140 41.54 7.33 -25.27
C GLY A 140 41.79 5.99 -24.58
N GLY A 141 41.22 4.92 -25.10
CA GLY A 141 41.38 3.56 -24.62
C GLY A 141 40.25 3.11 -23.67
N THR A 142 40.44 3.23 -22.37
CA THR A 142 39.44 2.89 -21.36
C THR A 142 38.71 4.13 -20.88
N VAL A 143 37.41 4.07 -20.72
CA VAL A 143 36.59 5.20 -20.32
C VAL A 143 35.71 4.86 -19.15
N ASP A 144 35.72 5.72 -18.16
CA ASP A 144 34.95 5.57 -16.94
C ASP A 144 33.77 6.54 -16.90
N ASN A 145 32.58 6.02 -16.73
CA ASN A 145 31.42 6.80 -16.35
C ASN A 145 31.20 6.62 -14.85
N ILE A 146 31.30 7.68 -14.09
CA ILE A 146 31.19 7.62 -12.63
C ILE A 146 29.80 8.11 -12.24
N ALA A 147 29.04 7.26 -11.59
CA ALA A 147 27.79 7.64 -10.95
C ALA A 147 28.10 8.04 -9.50
N PRO A 148 27.92 9.31 -9.13
CA PRO A 148 28.22 9.80 -7.80
C PRO A 148 27.39 9.13 -6.72
N SER A 149 27.96 9.01 -5.55
CA SER A 149 27.32 8.50 -4.36
C SER A 149 26.01 9.23 -4.05
N ILE A 150 25.02 8.48 -3.62
CA ILE A 150 23.75 8.99 -3.11
C ILE A 150 23.69 8.74 -1.60
N THR A 151 23.14 9.69 -0.85
CA THR A 151 22.94 9.52 0.58
C THR A 151 21.53 9.02 0.85
N THR A 152 21.42 7.86 1.49
CA THR A 152 20.15 7.30 1.93
C THR A 152 19.88 7.67 3.38
N THR A 153 18.63 8.01 3.70
CA THR A 153 18.20 8.33 5.06
C THR A 153 17.75 7.10 5.84
N ASP A 154 17.34 6.06 5.12
CA ASP A 154 16.78 4.84 5.69
C ASP A 154 17.74 3.67 5.53
N GLY A 155 17.84 2.85 6.58
CA GLY A 155 18.74 1.69 6.62
C GLY A 155 18.24 0.47 5.85
N ASN A 156 17.25 0.61 4.99
CA ASN A 156 16.69 -0.49 4.19
C ASN A 156 16.35 0.02 2.78
N THR A 157 17.37 0.47 2.09
CA THR A 157 17.24 1.08 0.75
C THR A 157 18.07 0.29 -0.25
N MET A 158 17.47 -0.11 -1.35
CA MET A 158 18.18 -0.67 -2.50
C MET A 158 18.73 0.48 -3.35
N VAL A 159 19.98 0.38 -3.79
CA VAL A 159 20.55 1.35 -4.72
C VAL A 159 20.90 0.65 -6.02
N VAL A 160 20.36 1.15 -7.13
CA VAL A 160 20.68 0.70 -8.48
C VAL A 160 21.44 1.79 -9.22
N GLY A 161 22.46 1.41 -9.97
CA GLY A 161 23.25 2.29 -10.82
C GLY A 161 23.02 1.96 -12.27
N PHE A 162 22.87 2.99 -13.10
CA PHE A 162 22.78 2.87 -14.54
C PHE A 162 23.84 3.72 -15.21
N SER A 163 24.44 3.17 -16.26
CA SER A 163 25.33 3.88 -17.16
C SER A 163 24.89 3.69 -18.60
N MET A 164 24.95 4.75 -19.35
CA MET A 164 24.75 4.71 -20.80
C MET A 164 25.94 5.36 -21.48
N GLU A 165 26.38 4.75 -22.56
CA GLU A 165 27.53 5.23 -23.34
C GLU A 165 27.29 5.07 -24.82
N ARG A 166 27.79 6.01 -25.58
CA ARG A 166 27.96 5.86 -27.02
C ARG A 166 29.40 5.53 -27.34
N THR A 167 29.63 4.42 -28.03
CA THR A 167 30.94 4.03 -28.50
C THR A 167 30.99 4.10 -30.03
N THR A 168 32.21 4.32 -30.59
CA THR A 168 32.44 4.26 -32.04
C THR A 168 32.96 2.89 -32.48
N ALA A 169 33.24 2.00 -31.54
CA ALA A 169 33.74 0.68 -31.80
C ALA A 169 32.60 -0.32 -31.95
N THR A 170 32.78 -1.33 -32.78
CA THR A 170 31.89 -2.50 -32.87
C THR A 170 32.22 -3.40 -31.67
N GLU A 171 31.58 -3.12 -30.54
CA GLU A 171 31.79 -3.92 -29.36
C GLU A 171 30.76 -5.04 -29.33
N THR A 172 31.23 -6.26 -29.23
CA THR A 172 30.39 -7.46 -29.29
C THR A 172 30.43 -8.29 -28.01
N ASP A 173 31.25 -7.88 -27.04
CA ASP A 173 31.49 -8.65 -25.82
C ASP A 173 31.22 -7.80 -24.57
N GLU A 174 30.11 -8.09 -23.91
CA GLU A 174 29.72 -7.44 -22.65
C GLU A 174 30.67 -7.76 -21.48
N SER A 175 31.47 -8.82 -21.58
CA SER A 175 32.42 -9.20 -20.54
C SER A 175 33.54 -8.19 -20.35
N GLN A 176 33.77 -7.38 -21.36
CA GLN A 176 34.80 -6.32 -21.34
C GLN A 176 34.40 -5.11 -20.52
N TYR A 177 33.11 -4.95 -20.20
CA TYR A 177 32.62 -3.87 -19.36
C TYR A 177 32.68 -4.27 -17.90
N THR A 178 33.29 -3.42 -17.10
CA THR A 178 33.46 -3.68 -15.67
C THR A 178 32.75 -2.63 -14.82
N VAL A 179 32.37 -3.02 -13.64
CA VAL A 179 31.82 -2.16 -12.61
C VAL A 179 32.70 -2.26 -11.38
N SER A 180 33.08 -1.13 -10.82
CA SER A 180 33.86 -1.05 -9.59
C SER A 180 33.23 -0.07 -8.60
N GLY A 181 33.45 -0.33 -7.32
CA GLY A 181 32.89 0.41 -6.19
C GLY A 181 32.64 -0.53 -5.02
N THR A 182 32.83 -0.07 -3.79
CA THR A 182 32.62 -0.90 -2.60
C THR A 182 31.13 -1.29 -2.47
N GLY A 183 30.83 -2.58 -2.45
CA GLY A 183 29.46 -3.11 -2.34
C GLY A 183 28.71 -3.20 -3.66
N TRP A 184 29.30 -2.75 -4.77
CA TRP A 184 28.66 -2.77 -6.08
C TRP A 184 28.92 -4.06 -6.84
N THR A 185 27.88 -4.59 -7.47
CA THR A 185 27.95 -5.78 -8.30
C THR A 185 27.41 -5.45 -9.68
N LYS A 186 28.19 -5.78 -10.74
CA LYS A 186 27.70 -5.72 -12.11
C LYS A 186 26.58 -6.76 -12.29
N ASN A 187 25.51 -6.34 -12.88
CA ASN A 187 24.38 -7.25 -13.07
C ASN A 187 24.05 -7.47 -14.54
N PHE A 188 24.20 -6.48 -15.40
CA PHE A 188 24.00 -6.62 -16.83
C PHE A 188 24.79 -5.60 -17.64
N GLY A 189 25.01 -5.92 -18.89
CA GLY A 189 25.48 -5.00 -19.91
C GLY A 189 24.84 -5.37 -21.23
N LEU A 190 24.35 -4.39 -21.97
CA LEU A 190 23.81 -4.58 -23.31
C LEU A 190 24.51 -3.66 -24.28
N LEU A 191 24.94 -4.25 -25.35
CA LEU A 191 25.50 -3.57 -26.50
C LEU A 191 24.43 -3.45 -27.58
N GLY A 192 24.04 -2.24 -27.88
CA GLY A 192 23.30 -1.94 -29.09
C GLY A 192 24.26 -1.97 -30.28
N ASN A 193 24.25 -3.00 -31.08
CA ASN A 193 25.11 -3.10 -32.26
C ASN A 193 24.45 -2.41 -33.46
N SER A 194 25.08 -1.36 -33.99
CA SER A 194 24.72 -0.81 -35.30
C SER A 194 25.81 -1.11 -36.31
N SER A 195 25.44 -1.51 -37.49
CA SER A 195 26.31 -1.65 -38.65
C SER A 195 26.83 -0.32 -39.21
N GLY A 196 26.85 0.74 -38.42
CA GLY A 196 27.32 2.08 -38.81
C GLY A 196 27.61 2.97 -37.63
N ALA A 197 28.63 3.77 -37.72
CA ALA A 197 29.19 4.77 -36.83
C ALA A 197 28.44 5.09 -35.51
N GLY A 198 28.49 4.23 -34.51
CA GLY A 198 28.13 4.52 -33.14
C GLY A 198 27.21 3.45 -32.53
N SER A 199 27.75 2.64 -31.64
CA SER A 199 26.99 1.75 -30.78
C SER A 199 26.63 2.47 -29.48
N THR A 200 25.47 2.22 -28.92
CA THR A 200 25.11 2.70 -27.58
C THR A 200 24.99 1.51 -26.67
N GLY A 201 25.65 1.55 -25.55
CA GLY A 201 25.55 0.51 -24.52
C GLY A 201 24.85 1.02 -23.28
N ALA A 202 24.13 0.15 -22.60
CA ALA A 202 23.53 0.39 -21.31
C ALA A 202 24.02 -0.66 -20.31
N TRP A 203 24.45 -0.22 -19.13
CA TRP A 203 24.92 -1.09 -18.06
C TRP A 203 24.18 -0.79 -16.78
N GLY A 204 23.96 -1.83 -16.01
CA GLY A 204 23.40 -1.73 -14.69
C GLY A 204 24.28 -2.44 -13.66
N ALA A 205 24.29 -1.85 -12.50
CA ALA A 205 24.86 -2.42 -11.29
C ALA A 205 23.91 -2.21 -10.13
N TYR A 206 24.06 -3.00 -9.08
CA TYR A 206 23.33 -2.77 -7.85
C TYR A 206 24.28 -2.82 -6.66
N ASN A 207 23.98 -2.02 -5.68
CA ASN A 207 24.46 -2.14 -4.33
C ASN A 207 23.26 -2.58 -3.50
N GLY A 208 23.31 -3.78 -2.95
CA GLY A 208 22.19 -4.37 -2.22
C GLY A 208 21.61 -3.46 -1.14
N VAL A 209 21.03 -4.02 -0.12
CA VAL A 209 20.47 -3.21 0.98
C VAL A 209 21.57 -2.43 1.67
N VAL A 210 21.59 -1.12 1.47
CA VAL A 210 22.51 -0.22 2.17
C VAL A 210 21.92 0.23 3.49
N THR A 211 22.76 0.33 4.52
CA THR A 211 22.43 1.05 5.74
C THR A 211 22.33 2.55 5.45
N ALA A 212 21.60 3.31 6.29
CA ALA A 212 21.55 4.76 6.14
C ALA A 212 22.96 5.35 6.01
N GLY A 213 23.15 6.21 5.02
CA GLY A 213 24.45 6.79 4.71
C GLY A 213 24.76 6.85 3.21
N ALA A 214 26.01 7.04 2.90
CA ALA A 214 26.48 7.15 1.52
C ALA A 214 26.60 5.77 0.87
N SER A 215 26.06 5.61 -0.35
CA SER A 215 26.17 4.37 -1.15
C SER A 215 27.58 4.12 -1.71
N GLY A 216 28.44 5.14 -1.71
CA GLY A 216 29.71 5.15 -2.43
C GLY A 216 29.54 5.38 -3.94
N ASP A 217 30.57 5.90 -4.58
CA ASP A 217 30.59 6.05 -6.03
C ASP A 217 30.61 4.69 -6.71
N VAL A 218 29.97 4.58 -7.87
CA VAL A 218 30.12 3.43 -8.75
C VAL A 218 30.72 3.86 -10.08
N THR A 219 31.74 3.16 -10.53
CA THR A 219 32.42 3.41 -11.79
C THR A 219 32.08 2.31 -12.80
N PHE A 220 31.55 2.72 -13.92
CA PHE A 220 31.28 1.86 -15.07
C PHE A 220 32.39 2.08 -16.11
N THR A 221 33.23 1.08 -16.30
CA THR A 221 34.37 1.15 -17.20
C THR A 221 34.08 0.43 -18.51
N ALA A 222 34.16 1.17 -19.61
CA ALA A 222 34.05 0.65 -20.94
C ALA A 222 35.44 0.49 -21.60
N PRO A 223 35.74 -0.65 -22.24
CA PRO A 223 36.96 -0.82 -23.03
C PRO A 223 36.84 0.01 -24.31
N ASN A 224 37.84 0.52 -24.89
CA ASN A 224 37.86 1.17 -26.23
C ASN A 224 36.92 2.38 -26.43
N GLY A 225 36.57 3.08 -25.37
CA GLY A 225 35.75 4.28 -25.49
C GLY A 225 36.48 5.41 -26.21
N THR A 226 36.15 5.62 -27.47
CA THR A 226 36.71 6.72 -28.28
C THR A 226 35.81 7.96 -28.32
N SER A 227 34.60 7.88 -27.80
CA SER A 227 33.64 8.97 -27.84
C SER A 227 33.44 9.64 -26.48
N ALA A 228 33.14 10.92 -26.51
CA ALA A 228 33.02 11.78 -25.32
C ALA A 228 31.64 11.69 -24.63
N ASN A 229 30.81 10.70 -24.94
CA ASN A 229 29.40 10.71 -24.62
C ASN A 229 29.03 9.53 -23.74
N GLY A 230 29.07 9.74 -22.44
CA GLY A 230 28.59 8.82 -21.43
C GLY A 230 27.91 9.56 -20.30
N ALA A 231 26.99 8.88 -19.64
CA ALA A 231 26.29 9.36 -18.46
C ALA A 231 26.03 8.19 -17.50
N ALA A 232 26.13 8.44 -16.23
CA ALA A 232 25.82 7.46 -15.19
C ALA A 232 25.15 8.12 -13.99
N LEU A 233 24.29 7.41 -13.30
CA LEU A 233 23.65 7.86 -12.07
C LEU A 233 23.26 6.69 -11.17
N GLN A 234 22.96 7.02 -9.93
CA GLN A 234 22.39 6.10 -8.95
C GLN A 234 20.94 6.48 -8.66
N ILE A 235 20.12 5.48 -8.37
CA ILE A 235 18.73 5.63 -7.92
C ILE A 235 18.61 4.86 -6.63
N ALA A 236 18.20 5.54 -5.56
CA ALA A 236 17.88 4.92 -4.30
C ALA A 236 16.38 4.64 -4.22
N ILE A 237 16.04 3.38 -4.00
CA ILE A 237 14.69 2.85 -3.91
C ILE A 237 14.47 2.42 -2.46
N PRO A 238 13.78 3.25 -1.65
CA PRO A 238 13.52 2.91 -0.26
C PRO A 238 12.61 1.68 -0.16
N ALA A 239 12.79 0.88 0.90
CA ALA A 239 11.78 -0.07 1.28
C ALA A 239 10.46 0.66 1.60
N THR A 240 9.35 -0.03 1.44
CA THR A 240 8.11 0.44 2.04
C THR A 240 8.37 0.72 3.51
N THR A 241 7.95 1.89 3.97
CA THR A 241 8.11 2.30 5.38
C THR A 241 7.13 1.58 6.31
N ASP A 242 6.76 0.37 5.95
CA ASP A 242 6.02 -0.45 6.88
C ASP A 242 6.89 -0.66 8.12
N PRO A 243 6.36 -0.36 9.28
CA PRO A 243 7.08 -0.66 10.50
C PRO A 243 7.50 -2.14 10.44
N PRO A 244 8.72 -2.49 10.88
CA PRO A 244 9.10 -3.87 10.97
C PRO A 244 7.98 -4.61 11.73
N PRO A 245 7.61 -5.81 11.32
CA PRO A 245 6.59 -6.57 12.01
C PRO A 245 6.91 -6.51 13.50
N SER A 246 5.91 -6.12 14.27
CA SER A 246 6.03 -6.02 15.72
C SER A 246 6.73 -7.28 16.23
N THR A 247 7.70 -7.12 17.12
CA THR A 247 8.36 -8.26 17.79
C THR A 247 7.41 -9.01 18.73
N VAL A 248 6.15 -8.60 18.79
CA VAL A 248 5.12 -9.26 19.58
C VAL A 248 4.56 -10.43 18.76
N SER A 249 4.74 -11.64 19.25
CA SER A 249 4.21 -12.87 18.65
C SER A 249 2.69 -12.75 18.47
N GLY A 250 2.21 -13.07 17.28
CA GLY A 250 0.78 -13.01 16.95
C GLY A 250 0.29 -11.66 16.44
N SER A 251 1.15 -10.65 16.30
CA SER A 251 0.76 -9.42 15.58
C SER A 251 0.64 -9.72 14.09
N LEU A 252 -0.41 -9.20 13.50
CA LEU A 252 -0.58 -9.28 12.05
C LEU A 252 -0.01 -8.03 11.39
N TRP A 253 0.72 -8.27 10.36
CA TRP A 253 1.25 -7.22 9.50
C TRP A 253 0.55 -7.25 8.14
N ASN A 254 0.02 -6.10 7.75
CA ASN A 254 -0.50 -5.88 6.41
C ASN A 254 0.61 -5.29 5.56
N GLY A 255 1.33 -6.13 4.83
CA GLY A 255 2.29 -5.64 3.86
C GLY A 255 1.61 -4.76 2.82
N THR A 256 2.13 -3.57 2.58
CA THR A 256 1.59 -2.62 1.58
C THR A 256 1.83 -3.06 0.14
N SER A 257 2.25 -4.28 -0.11
CA SER A 257 2.21 -4.81 -1.47
C SER A 257 0.74 -4.93 -1.90
N VAL A 258 0.32 -4.01 -2.70
CA VAL A 258 -1.05 -3.67 -3.08
C VAL A 258 -1.84 -4.84 -3.70
N ASP A 259 -1.19 -5.92 -4.05
CA ASP A 259 -1.78 -6.99 -4.83
C ASP A 259 -2.00 -8.30 -4.10
N SER A 260 -1.54 -8.43 -2.85
CA SER A 260 -1.57 -9.78 -2.30
C SER A 260 -2.86 -10.15 -1.59
N GLY A 261 -3.60 -9.21 -1.03
CA GLY A 261 -4.74 -9.55 -0.16
C GLY A 261 -4.35 -10.49 0.99
N TYR A 262 -3.03 -10.63 1.26
CA TYR A 262 -2.49 -11.55 2.24
C TYR A 262 -2.12 -10.84 3.53
N TRP A 263 -2.39 -11.48 4.62
CA TRP A 263 -1.97 -11.10 5.95
C TRP A 263 -0.81 -12.00 6.39
N TYR A 264 0.14 -11.42 7.08
CA TYR A 264 1.28 -12.15 7.62
C TYR A 264 1.18 -12.18 9.14
N VAL A 265 1.44 -13.33 9.74
CA VAL A 265 1.52 -13.48 11.19
C VAL A 265 2.98 -13.32 11.61
N CYS A 266 3.25 -12.41 12.53
CA CYS A 266 4.58 -12.27 13.11
C CYS A 266 4.88 -13.48 14.02
N ASP A 267 6.03 -14.11 13.81
CA ASP A 267 6.49 -15.26 14.62
C ASP A 267 7.05 -14.85 16.00
N GLY A 268 7.06 -13.55 16.30
CA GLY A 268 7.61 -13.02 17.56
C GLY A 268 9.14 -12.93 17.60
N ALA A 269 9.82 -13.44 16.57
CA ALA A 269 11.28 -13.36 16.43
C ALA A 269 11.70 -12.30 15.39
N GLY A 270 10.73 -11.53 14.87
CA GLY A 270 10.94 -10.56 13.79
C GLY A 270 10.92 -11.19 12.39
N GLY A 271 10.59 -12.48 12.29
CA GLY A 271 10.24 -13.15 11.05
C GLY A 271 8.74 -13.10 10.79
N VAL A 272 8.37 -13.17 9.55
CA VAL A 272 7.00 -13.42 9.12
C VAL A 272 6.96 -14.84 8.58
N ASP A 273 6.21 -15.71 9.23
CA ASP A 273 5.86 -16.96 8.60
C ASP A 273 5.04 -16.63 7.36
N SER A 274 5.62 -16.89 6.20
CA SER A 274 4.86 -16.96 4.96
C SER A 274 4.00 -18.20 5.03
N LEU A 275 3.00 -18.18 5.89
CA LEU A 275 2.02 -19.22 5.87
C LEU A 275 1.37 -19.16 4.50
N SER A 276 1.37 -20.27 3.84
CA SER A 276 0.55 -20.56 2.66
C SER A 276 -0.95 -20.54 3.01
N TRP A 277 -1.35 -19.49 3.72
CA TRP A 277 -2.73 -19.15 4.06
C TRP A 277 -3.44 -18.51 2.86
N ALA A 278 -2.76 -18.52 1.72
CA ALA A 278 -3.28 -18.17 0.43
C ALA A 278 -4.53 -19.01 0.09
N GLY A 279 -5.63 -18.72 0.66
CA GLY A 279 -6.90 -19.39 0.41
C GLY A 279 -7.88 -19.37 1.56
N MET A 280 -7.50 -18.88 2.72
CA MET A 280 -8.35 -18.93 3.90
C MET A 280 -8.80 -17.58 4.44
N MET A 281 -8.32 -16.47 3.91
CA MET A 281 -8.82 -15.17 4.37
C MET A 281 -9.97 -14.74 3.47
N HIS A 282 -11.13 -14.58 4.06
CA HIS A 282 -12.20 -13.85 3.39
C HIS A 282 -11.67 -12.45 3.09
N PRO A 283 -11.63 -12.02 1.82
CA PRO A 283 -10.95 -10.76 1.44
C PRO A 283 -11.66 -9.51 1.98
N GLY A 284 -12.56 -9.67 2.92
CA GLY A 284 -13.47 -8.61 3.34
C GLY A 284 -14.52 -8.31 2.27
N TYR A 285 -15.29 -7.26 2.48
CA TYR A 285 -16.23 -6.79 1.44
C TYR A 285 -15.58 -5.72 0.60
N ALA A 286 -15.59 -5.90 -0.72
CA ALA A 286 -15.02 -4.96 -1.68
C ALA A 286 -15.66 -3.56 -1.59
N SER A 287 -16.94 -3.49 -1.22
CA SER A 287 -17.70 -2.26 -1.00
C SER A 287 -18.91 -2.52 -0.08
N ILE A 288 -19.58 -1.45 0.33
CA ILE A 288 -20.87 -1.52 1.03
C ILE A 288 -21.89 -2.25 0.15
N ASP A 289 -21.95 -1.97 -1.14
CA ASP A 289 -22.87 -2.65 -2.06
C ASP A 289 -22.57 -4.14 -2.15
N ALA A 290 -21.28 -4.52 -2.20
CA ALA A 290 -20.88 -5.93 -2.17
C ALA A 290 -21.28 -6.61 -0.86
N MET A 291 -21.15 -5.92 0.27
CA MET A 291 -21.60 -6.41 1.57
C MET A 291 -23.11 -6.63 1.59
N LEU A 292 -23.88 -5.67 1.10
CA LEU A 292 -25.34 -5.74 1.07
C LEU A 292 -25.89 -6.75 0.05
N ALA A 293 -25.09 -7.15 -0.93
CA ALA A 293 -25.43 -8.19 -1.89
C ALA A 293 -25.29 -9.61 -1.33
N GLU A 294 -24.59 -9.77 -0.20
CA GLU A 294 -24.49 -11.07 0.47
C GLU A 294 -25.87 -11.56 0.98
N THR A 295 -26.06 -12.85 0.96
CA THR A 295 -27.27 -13.44 1.55
C THR A 295 -27.41 -13.11 3.03
N PHE A 296 -26.28 -13.04 3.73
CA PHE A 296 -26.17 -12.62 5.12
C PHE A 296 -24.75 -12.11 5.39
N PHE A 297 -24.63 -10.87 5.84
CA PHE A 297 -23.32 -10.26 6.07
C PHE A 297 -22.98 -10.12 7.57
N TYR A 298 -21.67 -10.06 7.87
CA TYR A 298 -21.17 -10.05 9.24
C TYR A 298 -20.25 -8.87 9.50
N CYS A 299 -20.44 -8.22 10.65
CA CYS A 299 -19.62 -7.13 11.15
C CYS A 299 -19.06 -7.48 12.53
N GLY A 300 -17.75 -7.37 12.72
CA GLY A 300 -17.08 -7.57 14.00
C GLY A 300 -17.25 -6.38 14.93
N HIS A 301 -18.08 -6.53 16.00
CA HIS A 301 -18.34 -5.48 16.98
C HIS A 301 -17.09 -5.18 17.82
N ARG A 302 -16.53 -3.97 17.66
CA ARG A 302 -15.32 -3.51 18.35
C ARG A 302 -14.15 -4.48 18.22
N GLY A 303 -13.99 -5.12 17.06
CA GLY A 303 -12.97 -6.12 16.83
C GLY A 303 -13.19 -7.47 17.53
N GLY A 304 -14.36 -7.72 18.12
CA GLY A 304 -14.64 -8.94 18.87
C GLY A 304 -14.38 -8.80 20.37
N SER A 305 -14.97 -7.79 20.98
CA SER A 305 -14.79 -7.36 22.38
C SER A 305 -14.99 -8.44 23.44
N ARG A 306 -15.72 -9.52 23.11
CA ARG A 306 -15.89 -10.66 24.02
C ARG A 306 -14.63 -11.52 24.12
N ASN A 307 -13.79 -11.53 23.09
CA ASN A 307 -12.65 -12.43 22.97
C ASN A 307 -11.30 -11.72 23.09
N TRP A 308 -11.24 -10.44 22.74
CA TRP A 308 -10.00 -9.64 22.68
C TRP A 308 -10.21 -8.23 23.24
N PRO A 309 -9.11 -7.46 23.46
CA PRO A 309 -9.23 -6.07 23.86
C PRO A 309 -10.09 -5.30 22.85
N GLU A 310 -11.07 -4.54 23.37
CA GLU A 310 -12.00 -3.78 22.52
C GLU A 310 -11.24 -2.80 21.63
N MET A 311 -11.58 -2.80 20.33
CA MET A 311 -11.02 -1.84 19.37
C MET A 311 -9.48 -1.83 19.33
N SER A 312 -8.88 -2.97 19.63
CA SER A 312 -7.43 -3.17 19.47
C SER A 312 -7.10 -3.71 18.08
N LEU A 313 -5.89 -3.45 17.63
CA LEU A 313 -5.38 -4.05 16.39
C LEU A 313 -5.47 -5.58 16.45
N GLN A 314 -5.17 -6.19 17.61
CA GLN A 314 -5.33 -7.63 17.83
C GLN A 314 -6.78 -8.09 17.60
N GLY A 315 -7.75 -7.38 18.15
CA GLY A 315 -9.18 -7.73 18.01
C GLY A 315 -9.63 -7.68 16.55
N TYR A 316 -9.34 -6.60 15.85
CA TYR A 316 -9.71 -6.46 14.44
C TYR A 316 -9.05 -7.50 13.55
N THR A 317 -7.79 -7.76 13.80
CA THR A 317 -7.03 -8.80 13.14
C THR A 317 -7.68 -10.17 13.29
N GLN A 318 -8.02 -10.53 14.52
CA GLN A 318 -8.62 -11.81 14.80
C GLN A 318 -10.05 -11.94 14.24
N ALA A 319 -10.79 -10.84 14.15
CA ALA A 319 -12.08 -10.82 13.48
C ALA A 319 -11.93 -11.02 11.97
N ALA A 320 -11.02 -10.28 11.34
CA ALA A 320 -10.73 -10.40 9.92
C ALA A 320 -10.28 -11.82 9.54
N LEU A 321 -9.37 -12.44 10.33
CA LEU A 321 -8.94 -13.82 10.14
C LEU A 321 -10.09 -14.83 10.19
N ARG A 322 -11.14 -14.53 10.93
CA ARG A 322 -12.34 -15.40 11.04
C ARG A 322 -13.40 -15.11 9.98
N GLY A 323 -13.06 -14.30 8.96
CA GLY A 323 -13.93 -14.06 7.82
C GLY A 323 -14.91 -12.88 7.97
N TYR A 324 -14.75 -12.04 8.99
CA TYR A 324 -15.60 -10.87 9.16
C TYR A 324 -15.22 -9.81 8.12
N GLY A 325 -16.06 -9.64 7.11
CA GLY A 325 -15.81 -8.70 6.00
C GLY A 325 -16.09 -7.24 6.34
N ALA A 326 -16.75 -6.96 7.47
CA ALA A 326 -16.92 -5.62 8.01
C ALA A 326 -16.47 -5.55 9.46
N LEU A 327 -15.99 -4.37 9.88
CA LEU A 327 -15.48 -4.10 11.22
C LEU A 327 -16.15 -2.86 11.79
N GLU A 328 -16.44 -2.86 13.09
CA GLU A 328 -17.07 -1.71 13.75
C GLU A 328 -16.13 -1.10 14.77
N VAL A 329 -16.06 0.24 14.76
CA VAL A 329 -15.32 1.04 15.73
C VAL A 329 -16.22 2.07 16.39
N SER A 330 -16.16 2.11 17.72
CA SER A 330 -16.69 3.20 18.53
C SER A 330 -15.55 4.15 18.86
N LEU A 331 -15.78 5.47 18.77
CA LEU A 331 -14.73 6.46 18.86
C LEU A 331 -14.94 7.42 20.04
N ALA A 332 -13.85 7.76 20.68
CA ALA A 332 -13.69 8.95 21.50
C ALA A 332 -12.64 9.89 20.88
N ARG A 333 -12.56 11.11 21.43
CA ARG A 333 -11.62 12.14 21.00
C ARG A 333 -10.89 12.71 22.22
N THR A 334 -9.57 12.78 22.13
CA THR A 334 -8.73 13.39 23.17
C THR A 334 -8.84 14.93 23.19
N SER A 335 -8.33 15.54 24.25
CA SER A 335 -8.30 17.02 24.39
C SER A 335 -7.46 17.70 23.30
N ASP A 336 -6.41 17.04 22.82
CA ASP A 336 -5.52 17.49 21.74
C ASP A 336 -5.96 17.05 20.33
N GLY A 337 -7.14 16.42 20.22
CA GLY A 337 -7.80 16.20 18.93
C GLY A 337 -7.58 14.84 18.28
N VAL A 338 -6.96 13.89 18.94
CA VAL A 338 -6.76 12.55 18.39
C VAL A 338 -8.03 11.70 18.54
N TRP A 339 -8.47 11.08 17.45
CA TRP A 339 -9.58 10.13 17.43
C TRP A 339 -9.06 8.72 17.63
N PHE A 340 -9.63 7.99 18.57
CA PHE A 340 -9.18 6.66 18.93
C PHE A 340 -10.33 5.73 19.33
N GLY A 341 -10.06 4.42 19.32
CA GLY A 341 -11.05 3.39 19.67
C GLY A 341 -11.42 3.38 21.14
N LEU A 342 -12.60 3.89 21.48
CA LEU A 342 -13.18 3.86 22.83
C LEU A 342 -14.70 4.01 22.76
N HIS A 343 -15.44 3.09 23.41
CA HIS A 343 -16.89 3.14 23.42
C HIS A 343 -17.46 4.12 24.47
N ASP A 344 -16.87 4.12 25.65
CA ASP A 344 -17.33 4.92 26.77
C ASP A 344 -16.73 6.34 26.72
N SER A 345 -17.20 7.25 27.56
CA SER A 345 -16.58 8.57 27.68
C SER A 345 -15.27 8.55 28.46
N SER A 346 -14.97 7.45 29.18
CA SER A 346 -13.76 7.26 29.97
C SER A 346 -13.09 5.92 29.71
N LEU A 347 -11.80 5.84 30.02
CA LEU A 347 -10.99 4.64 29.90
C LEU A 347 -11.26 3.62 31.01
N ASP A 348 -12.01 3.97 32.06
CA ASP A 348 -12.11 3.22 33.31
C ASP A 348 -12.49 1.75 33.13
N ARG A 349 -13.44 1.45 32.24
CA ARG A 349 -13.91 0.07 31.99
C ARG A 349 -12.91 -0.76 31.19
N THR A 350 -12.14 -0.13 30.33
CA THR A 350 -11.28 -0.81 29.36
C THR A 350 -9.81 -0.79 29.72
N SER A 351 -9.40 -0.05 30.78
CA SER A 351 -8.00 0.11 31.19
C SER A 351 -7.65 -0.65 32.45
N LEU A 352 -6.38 -1.03 32.53
CA LEU A 352 -5.79 -1.65 33.72
C LEU A 352 -5.59 -0.65 34.85
N GLY A 353 -5.99 -1.00 36.07
CA GLY A 353 -5.59 -0.33 37.29
C GLY A 353 -6.22 1.03 37.58
N THR A 354 -7.32 1.37 36.96
CA THR A 354 -7.98 2.69 37.10
C THR A 354 -8.94 2.79 38.27
N SER A 355 -8.77 2.03 39.32
CA SER A 355 -9.66 2.09 40.47
C SER A 355 -9.61 3.45 41.16
N GLY A 356 -10.69 4.23 41.02
CA GLY A 356 -10.93 5.44 41.80
C GLY A 356 -10.66 6.79 41.14
N THR A 357 -10.31 6.83 39.88
CA THR A 357 -10.16 8.08 39.11
C THR A 357 -10.92 7.99 37.81
N THR A 358 -11.80 8.91 37.50
CA THR A 358 -12.49 8.94 36.21
C THR A 358 -11.57 9.51 35.14
N LEU A 359 -11.13 8.67 34.19
CA LEU A 359 -10.24 9.02 33.10
C LEU A 359 -11.05 9.42 31.85
N LEU A 360 -11.56 10.65 31.85
CA LEU A 360 -12.33 11.15 30.70
C LEU A 360 -11.44 11.37 29.48
N ALA A 361 -11.71 10.69 28.39
CA ALA A 361 -10.97 10.80 27.14
C ALA A 361 -10.85 12.25 26.65
N SER A 362 -11.93 13.02 26.76
CA SER A 362 -11.97 14.43 26.35
C SER A 362 -11.11 15.38 27.21
N SER A 363 -10.61 14.91 28.35
CA SER A 363 -9.73 15.67 29.25
C SER A 363 -8.27 15.24 29.18
N MET A 364 -7.96 14.19 28.45
CA MET A 364 -6.62 13.61 28.31
C MET A 364 -6.04 13.93 26.94
N THR A 365 -4.74 14.15 26.88
CA THR A 365 -3.99 14.16 25.62
C THR A 365 -3.76 12.73 25.11
N TRP A 366 -3.45 12.57 23.83
CA TRP A 366 -3.12 11.26 23.28
C TRP A 366 -1.92 10.61 23.99
N THR A 367 -0.89 11.39 24.29
CA THR A 367 0.27 10.92 25.05
C THR A 367 -0.13 10.35 26.41
N GLU A 368 -1.07 10.97 27.11
CA GLU A 368 -1.58 10.46 28.39
C GLU A 368 -2.39 9.17 28.20
N VAL A 369 -3.25 9.08 27.17
CA VAL A 369 -4.01 7.86 26.85
C VAL A 369 -3.07 6.69 26.61
N GLN A 370 -1.96 6.90 25.91
CA GLN A 370 -0.96 5.86 25.60
C GLN A 370 -0.22 5.32 26.84
N THR A 371 -0.35 5.96 28.00
CA THR A 371 0.23 5.43 29.25
C THR A 371 -0.64 4.33 29.89
N TYR A 372 -1.83 4.09 29.38
CA TYR A 372 -2.79 3.11 29.90
C TYR A 372 -2.86 1.87 29.00
N ASP A 373 -2.91 0.72 29.63
CA ASP A 373 -3.10 -0.56 28.96
C ASP A 373 -4.56 -1.01 28.96
N MET A 374 -4.98 -1.63 27.88
CA MET A 374 -6.31 -2.22 27.79
C MET A 374 -6.39 -3.58 28.48
N LEU A 375 -7.56 -3.91 28.99
CA LEU A 375 -7.89 -5.27 29.47
C LEU A 375 -7.81 -6.30 28.31
N PRO A 376 -7.41 -7.55 28.60
CA PRO A 376 -7.29 -8.62 27.59
C PRO A 376 -8.57 -8.90 26.79
N ALA A 377 -9.72 -8.74 27.42
CA ALA A 377 -11.05 -8.82 26.84
C ALA A 377 -12.06 -8.23 27.82
N THR A 378 -13.29 -7.97 27.37
CA THR A 378 -14.36 -7.49 28.24
C THR A 378 -14.61 -8.47 29.40
N GLY A 379 -14.40 -8.00 30.63
CA GLY A 379 -14.57 -8.79 31.86
C GLY A 379 -13.45 -9.79 32.17
N ALA A 380 -12.36 -9.78 31.40
CA ALA A 380 -11.19 -10.61 31.70
C ALA A 380 -10.39 -10.05 32.89
N PRO A 381 -9.66 -10.92 33.62
CA PRO A 381 -8.76 -10.45 34.67
C PRO A 381 -7.65 -9.56 34.12
N VAL A 382 -7.22 -8.62 34.95
CA VAL A 382 -6.04 -7.79 34.69
C VAL A 382 -4.78 -8.65 34.60
N ASP A 383 -3.96 -8.42 33.59
CA ASP A 383 -2.62 -8.96 33.47
C ASP A 383 -1.59 -7.84 33.21
N SER A 384 -0.32 -8.18 33.11
CA SER A 384 0.79 -7.22 32.94
C SER A 384 1.19 -7.02 31.46
N THR A 385 0.39 -7.46 30.51
CA THR A 385 0.71 -7.34 29.09
C THR A 385 0.42 -5.92 28.60
N HIS A 386 1.36 -5.30 27.91
CA HIS A 386 1.17 -4.00 27.30
C HIS A 386 0.18 -4.10 26.13
N ARG A 387 -0.90 -3.34 26.19
CA ARG A 387 -1.96 -3.27 25.15
C ARG A 387 -2.38 -1.82 24.95
N PRO A 388 -1.68 -1.07 24.10
CA PRO A 388 -2.00 0.35 23.87
C PRO A 388 -3.35 0.51 23.19
N TYR A 389 -3.97 1.66 23.40
CA TYR A 389 -5.12 2.10 22.61
C TYR A 389 -4.68 2.38 21.18
N MET A 390 -5.61 2.22 20.24
CA MET A 390 -5.37 2.36 18.79
C MET A 390 -6.04 3.62 18.25
N GLU A 391 -5.32 4.41 17.46
CA GLU A 391 -5.87 5.53 16.72
C GLU A 391 -6.83 5.07 15.61
N LEU A 392 -7.76 5.97 15.25
CA LEU A 392 -8.64 5.74 14.10
C LEU A 392 -7.84 5.56 12.80
N SER A 393 -6.79 6.35 12.61
CA SER A 393 -5.89 6.28 11.46
C SER A 393 -5.29 4.88 11.29
N GLU A 394 -4.82 4.25 12.37
CA GLU A 394 -4.25 2.90 12.33
C GLU A 394 -5.27 1.85 11.87
N LEU A 395 -6.53 1.96 12.31
CA LEU A 395 -7.60 1.08 11.84
C LEU A 395 -7.88 1.28 10.36
N LEU A 396 -8.05 2.53 9.93
CA LEU A 396 -8.41 2.83 8.54
C LEU A 396 -7.28 2.45 7.58
N ASP A 397 -6.04 2.74 7.92
CA ASP A 397 -4.87 2.38 7.11
C ASP A 397 -4.71 0.86 6.98
N ALA A 398 -4.99 0.11 8.06
CA ALA A 398 -4.88 -1.33 8.05
C ALA A 398 -6.00 -2.05 7.27
N TYR A 399 -7.25 -1.56 7.37
CA TYR A 399 -8.41 -2.36 6.94
C TYR A 399 -9.27 -1.74 5.85
N MET A 400 -9.23 -0.44 5.61
CA MET A 400 -10.18 0.19 4.71
C MET A 400 -10.06 -0.27 3.25
N LYS A 401 -8.88 -0.70 2.81
CA LYS A 401 -8.67 -1.27 1.47
C LYS A 401 -9.45 -2.57 1.25
N THR A 402 -9.66 -3.35 2.30
CA THR A 402 -10.21 -4.71 2.21
C THR A 402 -11.57 -4.88 2.89
N HIS A 403 -11.86 -4.08 3.93
CA HIS A 403 -13.07 -4.22 4.75
C HIS A 403 -13.98 -3.00 4.68
N VAL A 404 -15.25 -3.18 4.96
CA VAL A 404 -16.19 -2.11 5.26
C VAL A 404 -16.06 -1.72 6.73
N ILE A 405 -16.00 -0.43 7.04
CA ILE A 405 -15.80 0.08 8.40
C ILE A 405 -17.06 0.82 8.87
N PHE A 406 -17.64 0.36 9.98
CA PHE A 406 -18.73 1.02 10.67
C PHE A 406 -18.19 1.94 11.76
N VAL A 407 -18.47 3.25 11.68
CA VAL A 407 -17.90 4.28 12.55
C VAL A 407 -18.98 4.93 13.41
N ASP A 408 -18.79 4.91 14.73
CA ASP A 408 -19.72 5.45 15.72
C ASP A 408 -19.00 6.41 16.71
N PRO A 409 -19.13 7.74 16.59
CA PRO A 409 -18.37 8.71 17.40
C PRO A 409 -18.90 8.89 18.82
N LYS A 410 -19.64 7.97 19.36
CA LYS A 410 -20.14 7.91 20.76
C LYS A 410 -20.18 9.25 21.51
N SER A 411 -19.30 9.44 22.50
CA SER A 411 -19.24 10.65 23.33
C SER A 411 -18.72 11.89 22.59
N ALA A 412 -18.12 11.72 21.40
CA ALA A 412 -17.47 12.79 20.65
C ALA A 412 -18.30 13.37 19.49
N GLN A 413 -19.62 13.12 19.45
CA GLN A 413 -20.52 13.59 18.38
C GLN A 413 -20.53 15.12 18.18
N ALA A 414 -20.13 15.88 19.17
CA ALA A 414 -19.99 17.33 19.04
C ALA A 414 -18.95 17.74 17.97
N TYR A 415 -17.97 16.86 17.69
CA TYR A 415 -16.89 17.07 16.71
C TYR A 415 -17.13 16.31 15.39
N ARG A 416 -18.39 15.97 15.09
CA ARG A 416 -18.77 15.18 13.91
C ARG A 416 -18.31 15.75 12.58
N ASP A 417 -18.29 17.10 12.45
CA ASP A 417 -17.89 17.75 11.20
C ASP A 417 -16.38 17.59 10.95
N GLU A 418 -15.58 17.61 12.02
CA GLU A 418 -14.16 17.28 11.99
C GLU A 418 -13.96 15.82 11.59
N LEU A 419 -14.70 14.89 12.20
CA LEU A 419 -14.62 13.47 11.86
C LEU A 419 -15.00 13.21 10.39
N ILE A 420 -16.08 13.83 9.91
CA ILE A 420 -16.49 13.75 8.50
C ILE A 420 -15.36 14.23 7.59
N ALA A 421 -14.72 15.34 7.92
CA ALA A 421 -13.60 15.87 7.13
C ALA A 421 -12.42 14.89 7.10
N ILE A 422 -12.06 14.28 8.23
CA ILE A 422 -11.00 13.27 8.32
C ILE A 422 -11.36 12.04 7.48
N LEU A 423 -12.55 11.47 7.66
CA LEU A 423 -12.96 10.26 6.94
C LEU A 423 -12.96 10.47 5.41
N LYS A 424 -13.30 11.65 4.93
CA LYS A 424 -13.28 12.01 3.51
C LYS A 424 -11.89 12.17 2.90
N THR A 425 -10.83 12.21 3.70
CA THR A 425 -9.45 12.20 3.17
C THR A 425 -9.04 10.82 2.69
N TYR A 426 -9.71 9.77 3.14
CA TYR A 426 -9.43 8.40 2.72
C TYR A 426 -10.07 8.11 1.37
N ARG A 427 -9.32 7.43 0.51
CA ARG A 427 -9.84 6.96 -0.77
C ARG A 427 -10.97 5.95 -0.54
N ASP A 428 -11.99 5.99 -1.38
CA ASP A 428 -13.14 5.08 -1.36
C ASP A 428 -13.98 5.16 -0.06
N TRP A 429 -13.92 6.29 0.67
CA TRP A 429 -14.68 6.51 1.91
C TRP A 429 -16.18 6.33 1.71
N ASP A 430 -16.72 6.73 0.57
CA ASP A 430 -18.14 6.68 0.21
C ASP A 430 -18.63 5.25 -0.07
N THR A 431 -17.74 4.33 -0.42
CA THR A 431 -18.04 2.92 -0.69
C THR A 431 -17.60 1.98 0.42
N LYS A 432 -16.81 2.46 1.40
CA LYS A 432 -16.20 1.64 2.45
C LYS A 432 -16.62 2.03 3.87
N ILE A 433 -17.07 3.25 4.11
CA ILE A 433 -17.38 3.72 5.48
C ILE A 433 -18.89 3.84 5.66
N VAL A 434 -19.41 3.20 6.71
CA VAL A 434 -20.80 3.30 7.16
C VAL A 434 -20.82 4.12 8.46
N ALA A 435 -21.56 5.22 8.47
CA ALA A 435 -21.80 6.01 9.67
C ALA A 435 -22.86 5.32 10.53
N LYS A 436 -22.48 4.89 11.73
CA LYS A 436 -23.33 4.14 12.65
C LYS A 436 -23.64 4.94 13.91
N SER A 437 -24.86 4.86 14.41
CA SER A 437 -25.23 5.31 15.77
C SER A 437 -26.60 4.79 16.18
N VAL A 438 -26.94 4.98 17.47
CA VAL A 438 -28.32 4.89 17.95
C VAL A 438 -29.03 6.20 17.57
N PRO A 439 -30.11 6.16 16.80
CA PRO A 439 -30.84 7.37 16.41
C PRO A 439 -31.56 8.00 17.60
N GLY A 440 -31.95 9.25 17.49
CA GLY A 440 -32.69 9.97 18.53
C GLY A 440 -32.51 11.48 18.45
N ASN A 441 -33.32 12.24 19.21
CA ASN A 441 -33.39 13.69 19.09
C ASN A 441 -32.09 14.45 19.42
N SER A 442 -31.28 13.96 20.35
CA SER A 442 -30.04 14.61 20.77
C SER A 442 -28.80 14.00 20.13
N ASN A 443 -28.89 12.74 19.70
CA ASN A 443 -27.75 11.96 19.20
C ASN A 443 -27.78 11.74 17.67
N ASN A 444 -28.86 12.17 16.99
CA ASN A 444 -29.01 11.95 15.56
C ASN A 444 -28.19 12.90 14.70
N ALA A 445 -27.59 13.92 15.30
CA ALA A 445 -26.78 14.90 14.56
C ALA A 445 -25.64 14.24 13.77
N TRP A 446 -25.06 13.16 14.27
CA TRP A 446 -24.05 12.39 13.53
C TRP A 446 -24.63 11.74 12.27
N LEU A 447 -25.69 10.92 12.40
CA LEU A 447 -26.31 10.23 11.26
C LEU A 447 -26.83 11.21 10.22
N VAL A 448 -27.47 12.30 10.66
CA VAL A 448 -28.00 13.35 9.78
C VAL A 448 -26.87 14.06 9.02
N SER A 449 -25.81 14.48 9.72
CA SER A 449 -24.66 15.17 9.10
C SER A 449 -23.88 14.23 8.15
N ALA A 450 -23.65 12.99 8.56
CA ALA A 450 -22.96 11.99 7.76
C ALA A 450 -23.74 11.69 6.47
N ARG A 451 -25.06 11.48 6.57
CA ARG A 451 -25.92 11.25 5.41
C ARG A 451 -25.93 12.45 4.46
N ALA A 452 -26.07 13.67 5.00
CA ALA A 452 -25.99 14.89 4.20
C ALA A 452 -24.62 15.06 3.51
N SER A 453 -23.60 14.43 4.06
CA SER A 453 -22.24 14.41 3.53
C SER A 453 -21.96 13.25 2.54
N GLY A 454 -22.95 12.38 2.28
CA GLY A 454 -22.87 11.28 1.31
C GLY A 454 -22.48 9.92 1.88
N PHE A 455 -22.38 9.77 3.20
CA PHE A 455 -22.13 8.46 3.81
C PHE A 455 -23.40 7.60 3.82
N VAL A 456 -23.22 6.28 3.64
CA VAL A 456 -24.23 5.30 4.00
C VAL A 456 -24.36 5.29 5.52
N THR A 457 -25.59 5.21 6.03
CA THR A 457 -25.88 5.31 7.47
C THR A 457 -26.49 4.02 8.03
N ASN A 458 -26.12 3.67 9.26
CA ASN A 458 -26.69 2.56 10.02
C ASN A 458 -27.31 3.06 11.33
N ALA A 459 -28.63 2.99 11.41
CA ALA A 459 -29.42 3.35 12.59
C ALA A 459 -29.70 2.12 13.45
N MET A 460 -29.21 2.10 14.70
CA MET A 460 -29.32 0.97 15.63
C MET A 460 -30.43 1.18 16.63
N PHE A 461 -31.37 0.24 16.71
CA PHE A 461 -32.54 0.29 17.58
C PHE A 461 -32.53 -0.83 18.62
N TYR A 462 -33.16 -0.54 19.75
CA TYR A 462 -33.53 -1.50 20.78
C TYR A 462 -35.07 -1.59 20.86
N GLU A 463 -35.62 -2.54 21.59
CA GLU A 463 -37.06 -2.78 21.61
C GLU A 463 -37.92 -1.57 21.99
N ALA A 464 -37.40 -0.73 22.89
CA ALA A 464 -38.11 0.46 23.38
C ALA A 464 -37.98 1.69 22.46
N ASP A 465 -37.17 1.58 21.39
CA ASP A 465 -36.86 2.71 20.53
C ASP A 465 -38.01 2.98 19.55
N ASP A 466 -38.19 4.24 19.21
CA ASP A 466 -39.15 4.68 18.19
C ASP A 466 -38.61 4.44 16.79
N THR A 467 -38.69 3.19 16.32
CA THR A 467 -38.24 2.80 14.99
C THR A 467 -39.00 3.51 13.88
N THR A 468 -40.28 3.82 14.09
CA THR A 468 -41.14 4.48 13.08
C THR A 468 -40.69 5.92 12.84
N THR A 469 -40.35 6.66 13.89
CA THR A 469 -39.91 8.05 13.77
C THR A 469 -38.52 8.20 13.16
N TYR A 470 -37.59 7.26 13.45
CA TYR A 470 -36.17 7.44 13.14
C TYR A 470 -35.63 6.50 12.06
N GLN A 471 -36.45 5.61 11.46
CA GLN A 471 -36.00 4.68 10.42
C GLN A 471 -35.37 5.35 9.19
N ASP A 472 -35.74 6.61 8.92
CA ASP A 472 -35.19 7.38 7.80
C ASP A 472 -33.75 7.88 8.04
N GLN A 473 -33.24 7.77 9.27
CA GLN A 473 -31.87 8.13 9.58
C GLN A 473 -30.88 7.02 9.17
N GLY A 474 -31.35 5.81 8.87
CA GLY A 474 -30.51 4.70 8.43
C GLY A 474 -30.87 4.21 7.03
N ASP A 475 -29.86 3.96 6.20
CA ASP A 475 -29.96 3.19 4.97
C ASP A 475 -29.93 1.68 5.31
N ILE A 476 -29.19 1.34 6.37
CA ILE A 476 -29.17 0.04 7.05
C ILE A 476 -29.77 0.25 8.44
N LEU A 477 -30.63 -0.66 8.87
CA LEU A 477 -31.21 -0.64 10.20
C LEU A 477 -30.61 -1.72 11.07
N GLY A 478 -30.60 -1.53 12.38
CA GLY A 478 -30.16 -2.53 13.34
C GLY A 478 -31.24 -2.76 14.40
N MET A 479 -31.43 -4.00 14.83
CA MET A 479 -32.35 -4.37 15.91
C MET A 479 -31.68 -5.34 16.88
N ALA A 480 -31.92 -5.14 18.18
CA ALA A 480 -31.43 -6.09 19.17
C ALA A 480 -32.00 -7.51 18.89
N TYR A 481 -31.11 -8.53 18.87
CA TYR A 481 -31.53 -9.90 18.56
C TYR A 481 -32.59 -10.46 19.52
N TYR A 482 -32.63 -9.92 20.74
CA TYR A 482 -33.58 -10.31 21.81
C TYR A 482 -34.85 -9.45 21.83
N ALA A 483 -35.01 -8.50 20.92
CA ALA A 483 -36.22 -7.69 20.83
C ALA A 483 -37.44 -8.57 20.48
N SER A 484 -38.62 -8.06 20.81
CA SER A 484 -39.86 -8.80 20.57
C SER A 484 -40.10 -9.02 19.05
N SER A 485 -40.85 -10.06 18.72
CA SER A 485 -41.25 -10.33 17.33
C SER A 485 -42.04 -9.18 16.72
N GLY A 486 -42.76 -8.40 17.53
CA GLY A 486 -43.46 -7.20 17.10
C GLY A 486 -42.51 -6.09 16.64
N ALA A 487 -41.46 -5.82 17.44
CA ALA A 487 -40.40 -4.85 17.06
C ALA A 487 -39.70 -5.28 15.77
N TRP A 488 -39.37 -6.56 15.65
CA TRP A 488 -38.77 -7.13 14.43
C TRP A 488 -39.69 -7.04 13.21
N SER A 489 -40.97 -7.33 13.36
CA SER A 489 -41.95 -7.19 12.27
C SER A 489 -42.05 -5.74 11.79
N THR A 490 -42.00 -4.79 12.73
CA THR A 490 -42.02 -3.36 12.39
C THR A 490 -40.78 -2.95 11.58
N ILE A 491 -39.58 -3.27 12.07
CA ILE A 491 -38.34 -2.82 11.44
C ILE A 491 -38.10 -3.47 10.06
N THR A 492 -38.41 -4.77 9.92
CA THR A 492 -38.30 -5.47 8.63
C THR A 492 -39.35 -4.99 7.62
N GLY A 493 -40.49 -4.50 8.10
CA GLY A 493 -41.55 -3.93 7.28
C GLY A 493 -41.16 -2.66 6.52
N PHE A 494 -40.06 -1.98 6.90
CA PHE A 494 -39.54 -0.82 6.16
C PHE A 494 -38.82 -1.19 4.86
N GLY A 495 -38.54 -2.47 4.61
CA GLY A 495 -37.93 -2.94 3.36
C GLY A 495 -36.46 -2.56 3.19
N LYS A 496 -35.78 -2.20 4.27
CA LYS A 496 -34.34 -1.90 4.32
C LYS A 496 -33.56 -3.12 4.83
N PRO A 497 -32.23 -3.23 4.53
CA PRO A 497 -31.37 -4.23 5.21
C PRO A 497 -31.41 -4.06 6.72
N VAL A 498 -31.55 -5.15 7.47
CA VAL A 498 -31.60 -5.13 8.94
C VAL A 498 -30.51 -6.01 9.53
N MET A 499 -29.70 -5.46 10.42
CA MET A 499 -28.69 -6.20 11.18
C MET A 499 -29.19 -6.57 12.57
N CYS A 500 -29.04 -7.81 13.00
CA CYS A 500 -29.19 -8.13 14.42
C CYS A 500 -27.93 -7.75 15.21
N HIS A 501 -28.12 -7.24 16.45
CA HIS A 501 -27.03 -6.76 17.29
C HIS A 501 -27.34 -6.92 18.80
N VAL A 502 -26.39 -6.90 19.73
CA VAL A 502 -24.99 -7.29 19.53
C VAL A 502 -24.92 -8.79 19.79
N CYS A 503 -24.60 -9.57 18.79
CA CYS A 503 -24.69 -11.03 18.87
C CYS A 503 -23.44 -11.61 19.55
N PRO A 504 -23.56 -12.27 20.72
CA PRO A 504 -22.41 -12.86 21.39
C PRO A 504 -22.05 -14.28 20.89
N ASP A 505 -22.95 -14.96 20.18
CA ASP A 505 -22.83 -16.36 19.79
C ASP A 505 -23.74 -16.72 18.59
N THR A 506 -23.63 -17.95 18.10
CA THR A 506 -24.43 -18.47 16.98
C THR A 506 -25.93 -18.50 17.26
N THR A 507 -26.33 -18.73 18.48
CA THR A 507 -27.76 -18.76 18.86
C THR A 507 -28.41 -17.40 18.65
N SER A 508 -27.75 -16.34 19.08
CA SER A 508 -28.22 -14.95 18.89
C SER A 508 -28.26 -14.53 17.42
N VAL A 509 -27.29 -14.96 16.62
CA VAL A 509 -27.30 -14.74 15.16
C VAL A 509 -28.47 -15.47 14.51
N SER A 510 -28.66 -16.76 14.83
CA SER A 510 -29.77 -17.58 14.30
C SER A 510 -31.13 -17.04 14.70
N THR A 511 -31.26 -16.50 15.93
CA THR A 511 -32.48 -15.83 16.38
C THR A 511 -32.79 -14.60 15.51
N GLY A 512 -31.77 -13.72 15.25
CA GLY A 512 -31.95 -12.58 14.38
C GLY A 512 -32.31 -12.97 12.94
N GLN A 513 -31.65 -14.00 12.39
CA GLN A 513 -31.97 -14.52 11.06
C GLN A 513 -33.42 -15.02 10.95
N ALA A 514 -33.88 -15.78 11.95
CA ALA A 514 -35.25 -16.26 11.98
C ALA A 514 -36.28 -15.11 12.06
N LEU A 515 -35.89 -13.96 12.59
CA LEU A 515 -36.71 -12.75 12.68
C LEU A 515 -36.58 -11.82 11.46
N GLY A 516 -35.77 -12.18 10.45
CA GLY A 516 -35.66 -11.47 9.20
C GLY A 516 -34.42 -10.56 9.07
N ALA A 517 -33.41 -10.75 9.94
CA ALA A 517 -32.14 -10.06 9.77
C ALA A 517 -31.44 -10.51 8.48
N THR A 518 -30.80 -9.55 7.81
CA THR A 518 -29.94 -9.76 6.62
C THR A 518 -28.46 -9.63 6.95
N GLY A 519 -28.12 -9.32 8.21
CA GLY A 519 -26.74 -9.24 8.69
C GLY A 519 -26.67 -9.26 10.21
N ALA A 520 -25.45 -9.38 10.76
CA ALA A 520 -25.19 -9.39 12.19
C ALA A 520 -23.97 -8.55 12.58
N ILE A 521 -24.09 -7.85 13.73
CA ILE A 521 -22.95 -7.27 14.46
C ILE A 521 -22.60 -8.22 15.60
N VAL A 522 -21.39 -8.82 15.58
CA VAL A 522 -20.99 -9.93 16.44
C VAL A 522 -19.87 -9.51 17.39
N SER A 523 -20.08 -9.68 18.69
CA SER A 523 -19.06 -9.43 19.72
C SER A 523 -18.19 -10.64 20.05
N GLY A 524 -18.62 -11.84 19.69
CA GLY A 524 -17.92 -13.11 19.94
C GLY A 524 -17.52 -13.84 18.66
N PRO A 525 -16.51 -13.37 17.90
CA PRO A 525 -16.08 -14.04 16.66
C PRO A 525 -15.56 -15.48 16.86
N VAL A 526 -15.10 -15.83 18.05
CA VAL A 526 -14.73 -17.22 18.38
C VAL A 526 -15.97 -18.11 18.47
N GLN A 527 -17.06 -17.56 18.99
CA GLN A 527 -18.33 -18.26 19.14
C GLN A 527 -19.16 -18.30 17.85
N VAL A 528 -18.84 -17.44 16.89
CA VAL A 528 -19.49 -17.35 15.57
C VAL A 528 -18.40 -17.40 14.49
N PRO A 529 -17.67 -18.50 14.35
CA PRO A 529 -16.61 -18.59 13.34
C PRO A 529 -17.25 -18.70 11.95
N LEU A 530 -16.88 -17.81 11.04
CA LEU A 530 -17.30 -17.87 9.64
C LEU A 530 -16.33 -18.74 8.83
N ILE A 531 -15.09 -18.82 9.30
CA ILE A 531 -14.05 -19.71 8.79
C ILE A 531 -13.49 -20.50 9.98
N THR A 532 -13.31 -21.79 9.81
CA THR A 532 -12.63 -22.63 10.81
C THR A 532 -11.13 -22.47 10.61
N LEU A 533 -10.45 -21.93 11.62
CA LEU A 533 -8.99 -21.76 11.63
C LEU A 533 -8.31 -23.05 12.07
#